data_584d61735fc13e480601848245a6ab38
#
_entry.id   584d61735fc13e480601848245a6ab38
#
_cell.length_a   1.000
_cell.length_b   1.000
_cell.length_c   1.000
_cell.angle_alpha   90.00
_cell.angle_beta   90.00
_cell.angle_gamma   90.00
#
_symmetry.space_group_name_H-M   'P 1'
#
loop_
_entity.id
_entity.type
_entity.pdbx_description
1 polymer ?
#
loop_
_entity_poly.entity_id
_entity_poly.type
_entity_poly.pdbx_seq_one_letter_code
_entity_poly.pdbx_strand_id
1 'polypeptide(L)' 'MPSNTVKYFSCIYCGAEFTAVKPDDIHTKANKHKINRDDIETLHKCNECGKNNKLYWSEQKRPN' A
#
# COMPACT_ATOMS: atom_id res chain seq x y z
N MET A 1 16.73 7.96 13.44
CA MET A 1 15.97 6.80 13.02
C MET A 1 15.37 7.00 11.66
N PRO A 2 15.51 6.06 10.82
CA PRO A 2 14.87 6.17 9.53
C PRO A 2 13.38 6.14 9.69
N SER A 3 12.75 7.10 9.13
CA SER A 3 11.32 7.16 9.14
C SER A 3 10.71 6.58 7.87
N ASN A 4 11.56 6.08 7.01
CA ASN A 4 11.08 5.50 5.77
C ASN A 4 10.42 4.19 6.01
N THR A 5 9.13 4.22 5.97
CA THR A 5 8.34 3.02 6.16
C THR A 5 7.97 2.48 4.82
N VAL A 6 8.68 1.46 4.40
CA VAL A 6 8.39 0.80 3.15
C VAL A 6 7.61 -0.45 3.46
N LYS A 7 6.50 -0.65 2.75
CA LYS A 7 5.69 -1.83 2.91
C LYS A 7 5.99 -2.81 1.80
N TYR A 8 5.99 -4.09 2.14
CA TYR A 8 6.27 -5.15 1.17
C TYR A 8 4.98 -5.86 0.79
N PHE A 9 4.80 -6.03 -0.51
CA PHE A 9 3.61 -6.69 -1.03
C PHE A 9 4.00 -7.68 -2.10
N SER A 10 3.07 -8.60 -2.39
CA SER A 10 3.24 -9.54 -3.49
C SER A 10 2.22 -9.21 -4.56
N CYS A 11 2.67 -9.26 -5.81
CA CYS A 11 1.77 -9.06 -6.93
C CYS A 11 0.68 -10.12 -6.91
N ILE A 12 -0.57 -9.69 -7.02
CA ILE A 12 -1.69 -10.63 -6.96
C ILE A 12 -1.82 -11.47 -8.21
N TYR A 13 -1.09 -11.12 -9.26
CA TYR A 13 -1.15 -11.83 -10.53
C TYR A 13 0.00 -12.79 -10.72
N CYS A 14 1.21 -12.39 -10.39
CA CYS A 14 2.38 -13.24 -10.62
C CYS A 14 3.18 -13.58 -9.35
N GLY A 15 2.83 -12.98 -8.22
CA GLY A 15 3.48 -13.25 -6.95
C GLY A 15 4.82 -12.56 -6.74
N ALA A 16 5.26 -11.73 -7.69
CA ALA A 16 6.52 -11.02 -7.53
C ALA A 16 6.41 -10.00 -6.39
N GLU A 17 7.44 -9.93 -5.57
CA GLU A 17 7.46 -9.01 -4.45
C GLU A 17 7.78 -7.60 -4.90
N PHE A 18 7.10 -6.63 -4.33
CA PHE A 18 7.39 -5.23 -4.59
C PHE A 18 7.22 -4.42 -3.31
N THR A 19 7.71 -3.19 -3.33
CA THR A 19 7.61 -2.30 -2.19
C THR A 19 6.78 -1.09 -2.56
N ALA A 20 6.12 -0.53 -1.56
CA ALA A 20 5.32 0.67 -1.74
C ALA A 20 5.52 1.60 -0.56
N VAL A 21 5.48 2.89 -0.83
CA VAL A 21 5.68 3.92 0.18
C VAL A 21 4.34 4.57 0.48
N LYS A 22 4.11 4.87 1.74
CA LYS A 22 2.86 5.52 2.16
C LYS A 22 2.70 6.88 1.46
N PRO A 23 1.46 7.25 1.13
CA PRO A 23 1.22 8.52 0.44
C PRO A 23 1.37 9.74 1.36
N ASP A 24 1.12 9.57 2.65
CA ASP A 24 1.27 10.65 3.61
C ASP A 24 1.51 10.07 5.00
N ASP A 25 1.55 10.93 6.02
CA ASP A 25 1.84 10.50 7.37
C ASP A 25 0.61 10.03 8.13
N ILE A 26 -0.55 10.17 7.55
CA ILE A 26 -1.80 9.80 8.19
C ILE A 26 -2.26 8.44 7.69
N HIS A 27 -2.24 8.25 6.39
CA HIS A 27 -2.68 7.00 5.76
C HIS A 27 -1.50 6.05 5.65
N THR A 28 -1.19 5.38 6.74
CA THR A 28 0.01 4.56 6.83
C THR A 28 -0.25 3.06 6.78
N LYS A 29 -1.50 2.66 6.87
CA LYS A 29 -1.84 1.24 6.85
C LYS A 29 -2.32 0.85 5.46
N ALA A 30 -1.63 -0.07 4.82
CA ALA A 30 -1.95 -0.48 3.46
C ALA A 30 -2.71 -1.80 3.43
N ASN A 31 -3.68 -1.87 2.54
CA ASN A 31 -4.48 -3.07 2.33
C ASN A 31 -4.72 -3.26 0.84
N LYS A 32 -5.04 -4.48 0.47
CA LYS A 32 -5.39 -4.77 -0.92
C LYS A 32 -6.85 -4.49 -1.23
N HIS A 33 -7.62 -4.22 -0.19
CA HIS A 33 -9.05 -3.95 -0.32
C HIS A 33 -9.39 -2.64 0.36
N LYS A 34 -10.33 -1.92 -0.22
CA LYS A 34 -10.82 -0.70 0.38
C LYS A 34 -11.67 -1.04 1.60
N ILE A 35 -11.29 -0.50 2.74
CA ILE A 35 -11.97 -0.76 4.00
C ILE A 35 -12.81 0.44 4.42
N ASN A 36 -12.27 1.64 4.28
CA ASN A 36 -12.93 2.86 4.70
C ASN A 36 -13.14 3.79 3.52
N ARG A 37 -14.08 4.71 3.68
CA ARG A 37 -14.35 5.71 2.66
C ARG A 37 -13.13 6.56 2.34
N ASP A 38 -12.36 6.85 3.39
CA ASP A 38 -11.24 7.77 3.27
C ASP A 38 -9.96 7.11 2.80
N ASP A 39 -10.03 5.83 2.48
CA ASP A 39 -8.85 5.13 2.00
C ASP A 39 -8.36 5.74 0.70
N ILE A 40 -7.05 5.92 0.63
CA ILE A 40 -6.41 6.46 -0.56
C ILE A 40 -6.01 5.32 -1.47
N GLU A 41 -6.47 5.37 -2.70
CA GLU A 41 -6.13 4.34 -3.68
C GLU A 41 -4.86 4.73 -4.42
N THR A 42 -3.89 3.82 -4.46
CA THR A 42 -2.69 4.00 -5.26
C THR A 42 -2.49 2.80 -6.15
N LEU A 43 -1.86 3.02 -7.29
CA LEU A 43 -1.58 1.95 -8.23
C LEU A 43 -0.08 1.69 -8.27
N HIS A 44 0.27 0.42 -8.30
CA HIS A 44 1.65 0.02 -8.38
C HIS A 44 1.81 -1.00 -9.50
N LYS A 45 2.59 -0.63 -10.51
CA LYS A 45 2.79 -1.51 -11.64
C LYS A 45 3.86 -2.55 -11.34
N CYS A 46 3.52 -3.81 -11.54
CA CYS A 46 4.46 -4.89 -11.34
C CYS A 46 5.46 -4.93 -12.50
N ASN A 47 6.75 -4.98 -12.16
CA ASN A 47 7.78 -5.00 -13.19
C ASN A 47 7.91 -6.37 -13.85
N GLU A 48 7.36 -7.41 -13.23
CA GLU A 48 7.48 -8.76 -13.76
C GLU A 48 6.39 -9.09 -14.74
N CYS A 49 5.15 -8.74 -14.43
CA CYS A 49 4.03 -9.06 -15.31
C CYS A 49 3.39 -7.83 -15.95
N GLY A 50 3.78 -6.65 -15.52
CA GLY A 50 3.26 -5.41 -16.10
C GLY A 50 1.87 -5.01 -15.69
N LYS A 51 1.27 -5.73 -14.77
CA LYS A 51 -0.09 -5.42 -14.33
C LYS A 51 -0.08 -4.49 -13.12
N ASN A 52 -1.12 -3.69 -12.98
CA ASN A 52 -1.24 -2.76 -11.88
C ASN A 52 -1.85 -3.44 -10.66
N ASN A 53 -1.26 -3.18 -9.51
CA ASN A 53 -1.77 -3.62 -8.22
C ASN A 53 -2.37 -2.42 -7.50
N LYS A 54 -3.60 -2.55 -7.05
CA LYS A 54 -4.25 -1.49 -6.30
C LYS A 54 -3.97 -1.65 -4.83
N LEU A 55 -3.53 -0.57 -4.20
CA LEU A 55 -3.30 -0.55 -2.77
C LEU A 55 -4.16 0.54 -2.17
N TYR A 56 -4.78 0.23 -1.04
CA TYR A 56 -5.62 1.18 -0.33
C TYR A 56 -4.97 1.50 0.99
N TRP A 57 -4.74 2.79 1.22
CA TRP A 57 -4.07 3.25 2.42
C TRP A 57 -5.08 3.84 3.37
N SER A 58 -5.12 3.30 4.57
CA SER A 58 -6.08 3.70 5.58
C SER A 58 -5.43 4.51 6.66
N GLU A 59 -6.22 5.36 7.27
CA GLU A 59 -5.79 6.14 8.41
C GLU A 59 -5.62 5.21 9.61
N GLN A 60 -4.46 5.27 10.22
CA GLN A 60 -4.20 4.46 11.39
C GLN A 60 -4.55 5.26 12.63
N LYS A 61 -5.60 4.83 13.31
CA LYS A 61 -6.01 5.50 14.54
C LYS A 61 -5.22 4.95 15.70
N ARG A 62 -4.78 5.86 16.53
CA ARG A 62 -4.08 5.48 17.75
C ARG A 62 -5.06 5.37 18.87
N PRO A 63 -4.98 4.32 19.67
CA PRO A 63 -5.77 4.25 20.89
C PRO A 63 -5.27 5.31 21.88
N ASN A 64 -6.17 5.97 22.48
CA ASN A 64 -5.79 6.97 23.49
C ASN A 64 -5.79 6.36 24.86
#